data_b73b894b6133e729291c79157d872c7e
#
_entry.id   b73b894b6133e729291c79157d872c7e
#
_cell.length_a   1.000
_cell.length_b   1.000
_cell.length_c   1.000
_cell.angle_alpha   90.00
_cell.angle_beta   90.00
_cell.angle_gamma   90.00
#
_symmetry.space_group_name_H-M   'P 1'
#
loop_
_entity.id
_entity.type
_entity.pdbx_description
1 polymer ?
#
loop_
_entity_poly.entity_id
_entity_poly.type
_entity_poly.pdbx_seq_one_letter_code
_entity_poly.pdbx_strand_id
1 'polypeptide(L)'
;VRARIASIENIIAQDPGHRKIFFLTQRDHLRLAALSLLGGKRVLIASGFPILKAKAGETDGPPGALALGQALRRLGKEVSYITDSHQVHLFKAISAEPVMTFRDDLLERGGFSHLVAVERPARARDGRYYNMRGEDITALVEPIDELFRKAESHNVVTIGIGDGGNEVGMGRVFKGVMEFIQHGQKIASAVLTDYVVVSGVSNWGAYGLVAALSVLTGKDLLPSGDEIRRTMESLAQAGAVDGVSGLPETSVDGLPLQRTVELVEEMRWHLLPAPLGRVTGLKVGVIGAGTTGIAVARLLLRKGAQVRISEKGEVSIPGDLSHCPVEMGGHTLQFMEGVDLVVRSPGVDPRLPFVRGLWQRGIPVLSEMEAAFEMERPQLVAVTGSVGKRTTVELLSRIMSRLGRPMPFGGNKGKPLSELLLEEEKGPIALAVSSFQLESVLHFRPHIAAILNVLPLHLDRHGDPMEIVRTKSRVFMNQGPEDILILNRDE
;
A
#
# COMPACT_ATOMS: atom_id res chain seq x y z
N VAL A 1 9.07 -7.92 -7.30
CA VAL A 1 9.55 -6.83 -6.42
C VAL A 1 8.81 -5.54 -6.73
N ARG A 2 8.93 -4.97 -7.96
CA ARG A 2 8.33 -3.68 -8.31
C ARG A 2 6.81 -3.65 -8.10
N ALA A 3 6.10 -4.66 -8.60
CA ALA A 3 4.64 -4.75 -8.43
C ALA A 3 4.20 -4.82 -6.96
N ARG A 4 4.92 -5.58 -6.12
CA ARG A 4 4.63 -5.66 -4.68
C ARG A 4 4.80 -4.30 -4.00
N ILE A 5 5.85 -3.55 -4.34
CA ILE A 5 6.08 -2.21 -3.79
C ILE A 5 5.02 -1.22 -4.31
N ALA A 6 4.62 -1.32 -5.59
CA ALA A 6 3.53 -0.50 -6.12
C ALA A 6 2.18 -0.78 -5.41
N SER A 7 1.92 -2.02 -4.99
CA SER A 7 0.75 -2.33 -4.15
C SER A 7 0.85 -1.67 -2.78
N ILE A 8 2.04 -1.64 -2.17
CA ILE A 8 2.28 -0.94 -0.90
C ILE A 8 2.08 0.58 -1.09
N GLU A 9 2.54 1.16 -2.20
CA GLU A 9 2.26 2.58 -2.53
C GLU A 9 0.75 2.88 -2.56
N ASN A 10 -0.05 1.98 -3.13
CA ASN A 10 -1.50 2.14 -3.14
C ASN A 10 -2.13 2.01 -1.74
N ILE A 11 -1.60 1.14 -0.88
CA ILE A 11 -2.09 0.97 0.50
C ILE A 11 -1.85 2.24 1.32
N ILE A 12 -0.65 2.80 1.28
CA ILE A 12 -0.32 4.01 2.04
C ILE A 12 -0.98 5.27 1.48
N ALA A 13 -1.39 5.26 0.21
CA ALA A 13 -2.08 6.37 -0.44
C ALA A 13 -3.59 6.40 -0.16
N GLN A 14 -4.13 5.53 0.69
CA GLN A 14 -5.50 5.66 1.20
C GLN A 14 -5.64 7.02 1.89
N ASP A 15 -6.74 7.73 1.61
CA ASP A 15 -6.92 9.13 2.01
C ASP A 15 -8.14 9.30 2.93
N PRO A 16 -8.06 8.83 4.17
CA PRO A 16 -9.17 8.93 5.12
C PRO A 16 -9.49 10.37 5.51
N GLY A 17 -8.52 11.28 5.38
CA GLY A 17 -8.68 12.70 5.63
C GLY A 17 -9.31 13.48 4.46
N HIS A 18 -9.62 12.80 3.33
CA HIS A 18 -10.15 13.43 2.11
C HIS A 18 -9.32 14.60 1.60
N ARG A 19 -8.00 14.56 1.81
CA ARG A 19 -7.05 15.63 1.45
C ARG A 19 -6.69 15.64 -0.03
N LYS A 20 -7.21 14.69 -0.82
CA LYS A 20 -6.90 14.51 -2.26
C LYS A 20 -5.43 14.18 -2.52
N ILE A 21 -4.76 13.56 -1.58
CA ILE A 21 -3.32 13.22 -1.66
C ILE A 21 -2.98 12.30 -2.83
N PHE A 22 -3.96 11.56 -3.35
CA PHE A 22 -3.77 10.70 -4.52
C PHE A 22 -3.15 11.46 -5.71
N PHE A 23 -3.56 12.72 -5.92
CA PHE A 23 -3.00 13.57 -6.99
C PHE A 23 -1.57 14.02 -6.72
N LEU A 24 -1.07 13.81 -5.50
CA LEU A 24 0.29 14.19 -5.08
C LEU A 24 1.26 13.01 -5.12
N THR A 25 0.76 11.77 -5.21
CA THR A 25 1.61 10.57 -5.18
C THR A 25 2.62 10.58 -6.33
N GLN A 26 3.87 10.22 -6.03
CA GLN A 26 4.94 10.11 -7.00
C GLN A 26 5.27 8.64 -7.25
N ARG A 27 4.92 8.17 -8.45
CA ARG A 27 5.11 6.76 -8.83
C ARG A 27 6.57 6.33 -8.66
N ASP A 28 6.77 5.15 -8.07
CA ASP A 28 8.08 4.49 -7.89
C ASP A 28 9.01 5.16 -6.85
N HIS A 29 8.63 6.30 -6.28
CA HIS A 29 9.47 7.00 -5.29
C HIS A 29 9.67 6.18 -4.01
N LEU A 30 8.67 5.43 -3.55
CA LEU A 30 8.80 4.53 -2.41
C LEU A 30 9.90 3.46 -2.64
N ARG A 31 9.92 2.87 -3.83
CA ARG A 31 10.93 1.86 -4.20
C ARG A 31 12.32 2.47 -4.32
N LEU A 32 12.44 3.63 -4.96
CA LEU A 32 13.71 4.32 -5.15
C LEU A 32 14.29 4.78 -3.81
N ALA A 33 13.46 5.32 -2.91
CA ALA A 33 13.84 5.68 -1.55
C ALA A 33 14.36 4.46 -0.76
N ALA A 34 13.64 3.32 -0.82
CA ALA A 34 14.07 2.10 -0.17
C ALA A 34 15.40 1.56 -0.74
N LEU A 35 15.57 1.56 -2.06
CA LEU A 35 16.84 1.18 -2.71
C LEU A 35 18.00 2.07 -2.29
N SER A 36 17.78 3.39 -2.23
CA SER A 36 18.79 4.34 -1.78
C SER A 36 19.23 4.04 -0.34
N LEU A 37 18.29 3.83 0.57
CA LEU A 37 18.56 3.49 1.97
C LEU A 37 19.35 2.19 2.14
N LEU A 38 19.17 1.20 1.26
CA LEU A 38 19.97 -0.02 1.31
C LEU A 38 21.46 0.25 1.10
N GLY A 39 21.81 1.22 0.26
CA GLY A 39 23.19 1.71 0.08
C GLY A 39 23.71 2.60 1.20
N GLY A 40 22.82 3.14 2.05
CA GLY A 40 23.16 4.04 3.14
C GLY A 40 23.93 3.37 4.27
N LYS A 41 24.64 4.18 5.06
CA LYS A 41 25.39 3.71 6.25
C LYS A 41 24.87 4.36 7.52
N ARG A 42 24.81 5.68 7.55
CA ARG A 42 24.41 6.49 8.71
C ARG A 42 23.21 7.36 8.32
N VAL A 43 22.10 7.19 9.00
CA VAL A 43 20.82 7.81 8.67
C VAL A 43 20.36 8.68 9.84
N LEU A 44 20.04 9.94 9.55
CA LEU A 44 19.39 10.85 10.50
C LEU A 44 17.90 10.95 10.12
N ILE A 45 17.03 10.63 11.07
CA ILE A 45 15.58 10.68 10.88
C ILE A 45 15.02 11.88 11.64
N ALA A 46 14.46 12.85 10.90
CA ALA A 46 13.78 14.01 11.45
C ALA A 46 12.28 13.74 11.58
N SER A 47 11.69 13.99 12.73
CA SER A 47 10.25 13.84 12.92
C SER A 47 9.74 14.71 14.06
N GLY A 48 8.42 14.89 14.10
CA GLY A 48 7.70 15.65 15.09
C GLY A 48 7.11 16.94 14.51
N PHE A 49 5.78 17.04 14.61
CA PHE A 49 5.00 18.20 14.22
C PHE A 49 4.34 18.80 15.47
N PRO A 50 4.43 20.13 15.72
CA PRO A 50 3.84 20.74 16.90
C PRO A 50 2.35 21.08 16.68
N ILE A 51 1.50 20.70 17.62
CA ILE A 51 0.10 21.08 17.65
C ILE A 51 -0.07 22.38 18.44
N LEU A 52 -0.40 23.47 17.74
CA LEU A 52 -0.41 24.84 18.29
C LEU A 52 -1.26 24.98 19.55
N LYS A 53 -2.48 24.43 19.55
CA LYS A 53 -3.40 24.54 20.70
C LYS A 53 -2.93 23.77 21.93
N ALA A 54 -2.38 22.58 21.72
CA ALA A 54 -1.89 21.73 22.81
C ALA A 54 -0.48 22.10 23.26
N LYS A 55 0.27 22.83 22.45
CA LYS A 55 1.72 23.12 22.65
C LYS A 55 2.53 21.81 22.87
N ALA A 56 2.13 20.74 22.19
CA ALA A 56 2.71 19.41 22.28
C ALA A 56 3.01 18.87 20.88
N GLY A 57 3.87 17.86 20.79
CA GLY A 57 4.07 17.11 19.54
C GLY A 57 2.89 16.17 19.29
N GLU A 58 2.65 15.87 18.02
CA GLU A 58 1.55 14.98 17.65
C GLU A 58 1.97 13.51 17.61
N THR A 59 0.94 12.64 17.50
CA THR A 59 1.08 11.18 17.40
C THR A 59 1.41 10.73 15.98
N ASP A 60 1.27 11.57 14.95
CA ASP A 60 1.80 11.26 13.62
C ASP A 60 3.27 11.62 13.49
N GLY A 61 4.02 10.80 12.79
CA GLY A 61 5.45 10.94 12.55
C GLY A 61 6.34 10.11 13.46
N PRO A 62 6.40 10.33 14.79
CA PRO A 62 7.34 9.63 15.65
C PRO A 62 7.25 8.10 15.64
N PRO A 63 6.06 7.44 15.65
CA PRO A 63 5.95 5.99 15.55
C PRO A 63 6.49 5.44 14.23
N GLY A 64 6.18 6.12 13.11
CA GLY A 64 6.70 5.76 11.79
C GLY A 64 8.22 5.94 11.70
N ALA A 65 8.75 7.04 12.24
CA ALA A 65 10.18 7.29 12.32
C ALA A 65 10.91 6.22 13.16
N LEU A 66 10.33 5.81 14.28
CA LEU A 66 10.86 4.72 15.13
C LEU A 66 10.91 3.40 14.36
N ALA A 67 9.82 3.01 13.71
CA ALA A 67 9.75 1.76 12.95
C ALA A 67 10.76 1.73 11.81
N LEU A 68 10.93 2.83 11.08
CA LEU A 68 11.94 2.96 10.04
C LEU A 68 13.35 2.83 10.62
N GLY A 69 13.64 3.52 11.73
CA GLY A 69 14.93 3.43 12.40
C GLY A 69 15.26 2.03 12.89
N GLN A 70 14.31 1.32 13.48
CA GLN A 70 14.48 -0.08 13.91
C GLN A 70 14.72 -1.00 12.70
N ALA A 71 13.99 -0.84 11.59
CA ALA A 71 14.20 -1.60 10.36
C ALA A 71 15.61 -1.38 9.79
N LEU A 72 16.06 -0.13 9.73
CA LEU A 72 17.40 0.21 9.25
C LEU A 72 18.51 -0.37 10.14
N ARG A 73 18.32 -0.39 11.46
CA ARG A 73 19.26 -1.03 12.40
C ARG A 73 19.32 -2.54 12.22
N ARG A 74 18.18 -3.20 12.03
CA ARG A 74 18.14 -4.64 11.67
C ARG A 74 18.88 -4.94 10.37
N LEU A 75 19.06 -3.92 9.51
CA LEU A 75 19.86 -3.97 8.28
C LEU A 75 21.32 -3.50 8.47
N GLY A 76 21.76 -3.29 9.73
CA GLY A 76 23.14 -2.92 10.07
C GLY A 76 23.49 -1.46 9.83
N LYS A 77 22.48 -0.55 9.78
CA LYS A 77 22.72 0.89 9.62
C LYS A 77 22.83 1.58 10.98
N GLU A 78 23.59 2.66 11.03
CA GLU A 78 23.59 3.58 12.18
C GLU A 78 22.41 4.55 12.03
N VAL A 79 21.63 4.73 13.10
CA VAL A 79 20.45 5.60 13.11
C VAL A 79 20.50 6.54 14.30
N SER A 80 20.16 7.80 14.04
CA SER A 80 19.91 8.82 15.05
C SER A 80 18.62 9.55 14.69
N TYR A 81 17.97 10.15 15.70
CA TYR A 81 16.78 10.97 15.49
C TYR A 81 17.09 12.44 15.73
N ILE A 82 16.32 13.32 15.09
CA ILE A 82 16.35 14.76 15.34
C ILE A 82 14.93 15.31 15.42
N THR A 83 14.67 16.15 16.41
CA THR A 83 13.38 16.80 16.64
C THR A 83 13.59 18.15 17.33
N ASP A 84 12.51 18.94 17.48
CA ASP A 84 12.53 20.18 18.24
C ASP A 84 12.87 19.92 19.71
N SER A 85 13.60 20.82 20.35
CA SER A 85 14.08 20.65 21.72
C SER A 85 12.97 20.33 22.72
N HIS A 86 11.79 20.93 22.52
CA HIS A 86 10.62 20.71 23.38
C HIS A 86 9.94 19.34 23.16
N GLN A 87 10.26 18.62 22.06
CA GLN A 87 9.71 17.30 21.74
C GLN A 87 10.68 16.13 22.02
N VAL A 88 11.92 16.40 22.43
CA VAL A 88 12.95 15.38 22.70
C VAL A 88 12.46 14.31 23.68
N HIS A 89 11.65 14.69 24.68
CA HIS A 89 11.12 13.77 25.68
C HIS A 89 10.18 12.71 25.06
N LEU A 90 9.45 13.04 24.01
CA LEU A 90 8.57 12.13 23.28
C LEU A 90 9.38 11.00 22.62
N PHE A 91 10.46 11.35 21.93
CA PHE A 91 11.34 10.35 21.34
C PHE A 91 12.05 9.49 22.39
N LYS A 92 12.47 10.08 23.51
CA LYS A 92 13.09 9.33 24.62
C LYS A 92 12.12 8.35 25.29
N ALA A 93 10.82 8.59 25.22
CA ALA A 93 9.80 7.67 25.75
C ALA A 93 9.64 6.41 24.88
N ILE A 94 9.96 6.47 23.59
CA ILE A 94 9.75 5.37 22.63
C ILE A 94 11.05 4.78 22.08
N SER A 95 12.19 5.43 22.27
CA SER A 95 13.49 4.99 21.72
C SER A 95 14.64 5.20 22.70
N ALA A 96 15.55 4.22 22.74
CA ALA A 96 16.83 4.34 23.45
C ALA A 96 17.94 4.99 22.59
N GLU A 97 17.66 5.27 21.32
CA GLU A 97 18.64 5.80 20.37
C GLU A 97 18.93 7.29 20.62
N PRO A 98 20.08 7.78 20.13
CA PRO A 98 20.42 9.19 20.23
C PRO A 98 19.36 10.08 19.59
N VAL A 99 18.87 11.05 20.36
CA VAL A 99 17.95 12.09 19.90
C VAL A 99 18.70 13.42 19.93
N MET A 100 18.82 14.04 18.78
CA MET A 100 19.52 15.30 18.56
C MET A 100 18.52 16.47 18.50
N THR A 101 19.02 17.66 18.71
CA THR A 101 18.35 18.93 18.40
C THR A 101 19.09 19.65 17.28
N PHE A 102 18.47 20.65 16.70
CA PHE A 102 19.06 21.36 15.57
C PHE A 102 20.38 22.05 15.96
N ARG A 103 21.36 21.92 15.06
CA ARG A 103 22.63 22.63 15.06
C ARG A 103 23.10 22.83 13.62
N ASP A 104 23.62 23.99 13.32
CA ASP A 104 24.07 24.34 11.95
C ASP A 104 25.19 23.44 11.42
N ASP A 105 26.03 22.91 12.30
CA ASP A 105 27.21 22.09 11.97
C ASP A 105 26.93 20.57 11.88
N LEU A 106 25.67 20.15 11.99
CA LEU A 106 25.29 18.72 12.03
C LEU A 106 25.69 17.95 10.78
N LEU A 107 25.57 18.54 9.59
CA LEU A 107 25.95 17.86 8.34
C LEU A 107 27.46 17.71 8.20
N GLU A 108 28.21 18.74 8.62
CA GLU A 108 29.68 18.75 8.55
C GLU A 108 30.31 17.69 9.46
N ARG A 109 29.76 17.52 10.66
CA ARG A 109 30.28 16.61 11.68
C ARG A 109 29.60 15.23 11.68
N GLY A 110 28.40 15.14 11.12
CA GLY A 110 27.54 13.96 11.29
C GLY A 110 27.94 12.77 10.43
N GLY A 111 28.59 12.99 9.27
CA GLY A 111 28.94 11.92 8.34
C GLY A 111 27.71 11.11 7.87
N PHE A 112 26.56 11.77 7.78
CA PHE A 112 25.32 11.13 7.35
C PHE A 112 25.35 10.81 5.85
N SER A 113 24.83 9.64 5.50
CA SER A 113 24.58 9.25 4.10
C SER A 113 23.17 9.65 3.65
N HIS A 114 22.23 9.69 4.60
CA HIS A 114 20.83 10.00 4.33
C HIS A 114 20.21 10.85 5.43
N LEU A 115 19.32 11.76 5.01
CA LEU A 115 18.35 12.42 5.88
C LEU A 115 16.95 11.94 5.51
N VAL A 116 16.15 11.54 6.49
CA VAL A 116 14.74 11.16 6.26
C VAL A 116 13.87 12.04 7.14
N ALA A 117 12.86 12.68 6.57
CA ALA A 117 11.83 13.41 7.31
C ALA A 117 10.56 12.58 7.32
N VAL A 118 9.93 12.42 8.51
CA VAL A 118 8.63 11.78 8.69
C VAL A 118 7.77 12.75 9.50
N GLU A 119 6.73 13.29 8.90
CA GLU A 119 5.87 14.32 9.48
C GLU A 119 6.69 15.42 10.16
N ARG A 120 7.48 16.10 9.35
CA ARG A 120 8.32 17.20 9.82
C ARG A 120 7.94 18.50 9.12
N PRO A 121 7.56 19.58 9.85
CA PRO A 121 7.24 20.86 9.24
C PRO A 121 8.39 21.38 8.37
N ALA A 122 8.03 22.01 7.26
CA ALA A 122 8.95 22.72 6.39
C ALA A 122 8.47 24.14 6.12
N ARG A 123 9.41 25.02 5.85
CA ARG A 123 9.06 26.42 5.51
C ARG A 123 8.30 26.50 4.20
N ALA A 124 7.28 27.35 4.18
CA ALA A 124 6.61 27.82 2.98
C ALA A 124 7.48 28.82 2.22
N ARG A 125 7.00 29.32 1.08
CA ARG A 125 7.76 30.29 0.24
C ARG A 125 8.09 31.61 0.94
N ASP A 126 7.28 32.00 1.90
CA ASP A 126 7.50 33.22 2.71
C ASP A 126 8.49 33.02 3.86
N GLY A 127 9.04 31.80 4.02
CA GLY A 127 10.00 31.44 5.06
C GLY A 127 9.39 31.05 6.38
N ARG A 128 8.06 31.01 6.51
CA ARG A 128 7.35 30.63 7.73
C ARG A 128 6.90 29.18 7.68
N TYR A 129 6.54 28.65 8.85
CA TYR A 129 5.96 27.31 9.00
C TYR A 129 4.46 27.42 9.32
N TYR A 130 3.68 26.58 8.69
CA TYR A 130 2.23 26.60 8.84
C TYR A 130 1.69 25.19 9.13
N ASN A 131 0.61 25.12 9.92
CA ASN A 131 -0.16 23.90 10.03
C ASN A 131 -1.18 23.78 8.86
N MET A 132 -1.92 22.67 8.79
CA MET A 132 -2.93 22.41 7.76
C MET A 132 -4.10 23.41 7.75
N ARG A 133 -4.29 24.17 8.83
CA ARG A 133 -5.33 25.24 8.94
C ARG A 133 -4.81 26.58 8.45
N GLY A 134 -3.57 26.67 8.00
CA GLY A 134 -2.92 27.91 7.60
C GLY A 134 -2.52 28.82 8.76
N GLU A 135 -2.47 28.29 10.00
CA GLU A 135 -2.02 29.02 11.17
C GLU A 135 -0.47 28.97 11.25
N ASP A 136 0.13 30.09 11.61
CA ASP A 136 1.57 30.25 11.76
C ASP A 136 2.06 29.50 13.01
N ILE A 137 2.96 28.55 12.82
CA ILE A 137 3.59 27.75 13.89
C ILE A 137 5.10 28.01 14.01
N THR A 138 5.62 29.04 13.36
CA THR A 138 7.06 29.33 13.27
C THR A 138 7.74 29.39 14.63
N ALA A 139 7.07 29.91 15.65
CA ALA A 139 7.63 30.02 17.00
C ALA A 139 7.81 28.67 17.71
N LEU A 140 7.23 27.57 17.19
CA LEU A 140 7.28 26.23 17.76
C LEU A 140 8.20 25.27 16.98
N VAL A 141 8.78 25.73 15.87
CA VAL A 141 9.53 24.86 14.93
C VAL A 141 10.98 25.30 14.86
N GLU A 142 11.92 24.41 15.19
CA GLU A 142 13.33 24.61 14.90
C GLU A 142 13.62 24.37 13.40
N PRO A 143 14.58 25.08 12.79
CA PRO A 143 14.81 25.07 11.35
C PRO A 143 15.53 23.79 10.86
N ILE A 144 15.06 22.62 11.27
CA ILE A 144 15.61 21.30 10.88
C ILE A 144 15.55 21.10 9.36
N ASP A 145 14.57 21.68 8.69
CA ASP A 145 14.44 21.66 7.24
C ASP A 145 15.62 22.32 6.50
N GLU A 146 16.39 23.16 7.19
CA GLU A 146 17.65 23.74 6.63
C GLU A 146 18.70 22.65 6.34
N LEU A 147 18.72 21.55 7.13
CA LEU A 147 19.61 20.42 6.86
C LEU A 147 19.28 19.78 5.50
N PHE A 148 18.00 19.65 5.18
CA PHE A 148 17.54 19.08 3.89
C PHE A 148 17.89 20.01 2.72
N ARG A 149 17.85 21.31 2.90
CA ARG A 149 18.24 22.29 1.90
C ARG A 149 19.76 22.30 1.62
N LYS A 150 20.56 22.03 2.65
CA LYS A 150 22.02 21.96 2.55
C LYS A 150 22.57 20.59 2.17
N ALA A 151 21.72 19.54 2.16
CA ALA A 151 22.12 18.14 2.01
C ALA A 151 22.91 17.86 0.72
N GLU A 152 22.50 18.46 -0.42
CA GLU A 152 23.15 18.29 -1.72
C GLU A 152 24.64 18.70 -1.66
N SER A 153 24.95 19.82 -1.03
CA SER A 153 26.34 20.31 -0.91
C SER A 153 27.23 19.40 -0.04
N HIS A 154 26.63 18.48 0.72
CA HIS A 154 27.30 17.49 1.58
C HIS A 154 27.21 16.06 1.01
N ASN A 155 26.69 15.87 -0.20
CA ASN A 155 26.44 14.55 -0.81
C ASN A 155 25.56 13.63 0.05
N VAL A 156 24.56 14.19 0.71
CA VAL A 156 23.61 13.48 1.57
C VAL A 156 22.28 13.34 0.83
N VAL A 157 21.81 12.10 0.70
CA VAL A 157 20.51 11.81 0.05
C VAL A 157 19.37 12.14 1.00
N THR A 158 18.31 12.72 0.45
CA THR A 158 17.15 13.20 1.21
C THR A 158 15.86 12.47 0.84
N ILE A 159 15.07 12.14 1.85
CA ILE A 159 13.75 11.49 1.71
C ILE A 159 12.76 12.27 2.57
N GLY A 160 11.62 12.68 1.98
CA GLY A 160 10.52 13.30 2.70
C GLY A 160 9.31 12.37 2.72
N ILE A 161 8.63 12.26 3.86
CA ILE A 161 7.39 11.53 4.03
C ILE A 161 6.39 12.49 4.67
N GLY A 162 5.27 12.74 3.98
CA GLY A 162 4.26 13.70 4.39
C GLY A 162 2.87 13.34 3.86
N ASP A 163 1.85 14.01 4.39
CA ASP A 163 0.44 13.76 4.08
C ASP A 163 -0.41 15.03 3.88
N GLY A 164 0.15 16.19 4.25
CA GLY A 164 -0.57 17.47 4.24
C GLY A 164 -0.09 18.49 3.22
N GLY A 165 1.17 18.43 2.81
CA GLY A 165 1.75 19.37 1.84
C GLY A 165 2.64 20.45 2.44
N ASN A 166 2.70 20.57 3.76
CA ASN A 166 3.50 21.54 4.54
C ASN A 166 4.74 20.90 5.19
N GLU A 167 5.06 19.64 4.85
CA GLU A 167 6.18 18.91 5.39
C GLU A 167 7.41 18.96 4.47
N VAL A 168 8.54 18.58 5.04
CA VAL A 168 9.81 18.42 4.30
C VAL A 168 9.64 17.40 3.16
N GLY A 169 10.02 17.80 1.96
CA GLY A 169 9.93 16.99 0.74
C GLY A 169 8.70 17.29 -0.12
N MET A 170 7.63 17.82 0.47
CA MET A 170 6.40 18.14 -0.27
C MET A 170 6.57 19.27 -1.28
N GLY A 171 7.68 20.00 -1.23
CA GLY A 171 8.08 20.94 -2.29
C GLY A 171 8.20 20.30 -3.67
N ARG A 172 8.45 18.98 -3.74
CA ARG A 172 8.50 18.23 -5.01
C ARG A 172 7.12 18.12 -5.68
N VAL A 173 6.06 18.17 -4.92
CA VAL A 173 4.65 18.13 -5.38
C VAL A 173 3.94 19.47 -5.17
N PHE A 174 4.70 20.55 -5.03
CA PHE A 174 4.25 21.91 -4.73
C PHE A 174 3.03 22.37 -5.54
N LYS A 175 3.02 22.15 -6.85
CA LYS A 175 1.90 22.56 -7.73
C LYS A 175 0.61 21.84 -7.35
N GLY A 176 0.68 20.54 -7.11
CA GLY A 176 -0.48 19.76 -6.68
C GLY A 176 -0.97 20.18 -5.30
N VAL A 177 -0.06 20.48 -4.36
CA VAL A 177 -0.44 20.99 -3.04
C VAL A 177 -1.21 22.31 -3.18
N MET A 178 -0.74 23.24 -4.00
CA MET A 178 -1.42 24.52 -4.25
C MET A 178 -2.81 24.36 -4.88
N GLU A 179 -3.01 23.32 -5.69
CA GLU A 179 -4.24 23.08 -6.44
C GLU A 179 -5.26 22.25 -5.64
N PHE A 180 -4.82 21.22 -4.92
CA PHE A 180 -5.73 20.23 -4.33
C PHE A 180 -5.88 20.33 -2.81
N ILE A 181 -4.87 20.85 -2.10
CA ILE A 181 -4.86 20.90 -0.64
C ILE A 181 -5.52 22.19 -0.14
N GLN A 182 -6.34 22.08 0.90
CA GLN A 182 -6.92 23.24 1.57
C GLN A 182 -5.82 24.15 2.11
N HIS A 183 -5.94 25.47 1.89
CA HIS A 183 -4.88 26.45 2.19
C HIS A 183 -3.54 26.22 1.49
N GLY A 184 -3.45 25.32 0.50
CA GLY A 184 -2.22 24.93 -0.17
C GLY A 184 -1.39 26.10 -0.72
N GLN A 185 -2.03 27.17 -1.20
CA GLN A 185 -1.32 28.38 -1.67
C GLN A 185 -0.49 29.05 -0.58
N LYS A 186 -0.86 28.90 0.69
CA LYS A 186 -0.17 29.48 1.84
C LYS A 186 0.82 28.51 2.45
N ILE A 187 0.39 27.26 2.66
CA ILE A 187 1.12 26.27 3.47
C ILE A 187 2.12 25.44 2.68
N ALA A 188 2.03 25.42 1.34
CA ALA A 188 2.83 24.53 0.52
C ALA A 188 4.32 24.66 0.83
N SER A 189 4.93 23.53 1.20
CA SER A 189 6.36 23.42 1.49
C SER A 189 7.21 23.89 0.30
N ALA A 190 8.23 24.71 0.57
CA ALA A 190 9.25 25.09 -0.41
C ALA A 190 10.48 24.14 -0.39
N VAL A 191 10.50 23.15 0.49
CA VAL A 191 11.64 22.26 0.68
C VAL A 191 11.47 20.98 -0.13
N LEU A 192 12.40 20.75 -1.05
CA LEU A 192 12.46 19.55 -1.88
C LEU A 192 13.34 18.48 -1.21
N THR A 193 13.10 17.22 -1.61
CA THR A 193 13.98 16.08 -1.29
C THR A 193 14.23 15.27 -2.56
N ASP A 194 15.24 14.40 -2.56
CA ASP A 194 15.51 13.50 -3.72
C ASP A 194 14.34 12.55 -3.95
N TYR A 195 13.75 12.04 -2.88
CA TYR A 195 12.56 11.19 -2.92
C TYR A 195 11.48 11.74 -1.99
N VAL A 196 10.22 11.68 -2.44
CA VAL A 196 9.06 12.03 -1.62
C VAL A 196 8.09 10.86 -1.59
N VAL A 197 7.65 10.48 -0.40
CA VAL A 197 6.60 9.48 -0.17
C VAL A 197 5.38 10.21 0.36
N VAL A 198 4.35 10.29 -0.47
CA VAL A 198 3.06 10.88 -0.07
C VAL A 198 2.14 9.78 0.41
N SER A 199 1.53 9.96 1.57
CA SER A 199 0.65 8.97 2.21
C SER A 199 -0.56 9.63 2.86
N GLY A 200 -1.59 8.86 3.22
CA GLY A 200 -2.78 9.38 3.89
C GLY A 200 -2.57 9.76 5.34
N VAL A 201 -1.50 9.22 5.93
CA VAL A 201 -0.98 9.50 7.27
C VAL A 201 0.53 9.28 7.18
N SER A 202 1.34 10.17 7.68
CA SER A 202 2.81 10.08 7.53
C SER A 202 3.41 8.83 8.17
N ASN A 203 2.85 8.37 9.30
CA ASN A 203 3.22 7.07 9.88
C ASN A 203 3.03 5.93 8.87
N TRP A 204 1.95 5.94 8.08
CA TRP A 204 1.71 4.91 7.06
C TRP A 204 2.76 4.95 5.95
N GLY A 205 3.18 6.15 5.54
CA GLY A 205 4.26 6.33 4.58
C GLY A 205 5.59 5.74 5.06
N ALA A 206 5.91 5.94 6.33
CA ALA A 206 7.10 5.37 6.95
C ALA A 206 7.01 3.83 7.06
N TYR A 207 5.85 3.27 7.46
CA TYR A 207 5.64 1.81 7.44
C TYR A 207 5.70 1.26 6.00
N GLY A 208 5.19 2.01 5.01
CA GLY A 208 5.34 1.66 3.59
C GLY A 208 6.80 1.56 3.15
N LEU A 209 7.65 2.49 3.62
CA LEU A 209 9.08 2.45 3.34
C LEU A 209 9.76 1.24 4.01
N VAL A 210 9.36 0.88 5.24
CA VAL A 210 9.80 -0.35 5.92
C VAL A 210 9.34 -1.60 5.14
N ALA A 211 8.10 -1.61 4.67
CA ALA A 211 7.59 -2.71 3.85
C ALA A 211 8.35 -2.85 2.52
N ALA A 212 8.69 -1.73 1.87
CA ALA A 212 9.50 -1.75 0.65
C ALA A 212 10.92 -2.29 0.92
N LEU A 213 11.55 -1.90 2.01
CA LEU A 213 12.83 -2.48 2.48
C LEU A 213 12.69 -3.99 2.73
N SER A 214 11.58 -4.41 3.33
CA SER A 214 11.30 -5.83 3.58
C SER A 214 11.18 -6.63 2.27
N VAL A 215 10.45 -6.11 1.29
CA VAL A 215 10.33 -6.72 -0.05
C VAL A 215 11.68 -6.84 -0.75
N LEU A 216 12.53 -5.82 -0.63
CA LEU A 216 13.85 -5.79 -1.28
C LEU A 216 14.86 -6.73 -0.62
N THR A 217 14.76 -6.92 0.70
CA THR A 217 15.72 -7.74 1.46
C THR A 217 15.26 -9.15 1.73
N GLY A 218 13.98 -9.46 1.50
CA GLY A 218 13.36 -10.73 1.85
C GLY A 218 13.20 -10.96 3.36
N LYS A 219 13.33 -9.91 4.19
CA LYS A 219 13.17 -9.96 5.65
C LYS A 219 11.91 -9.24 6.06
N ASP A 220 11.13 -9.77 6.98
CA ASP A 220 10.05 -9.00 7.60
C ASP A 220 10.63 -8.01 8.61
N LEU A 221 10.59 -6.74 8.25
CA LEU A 221 11.09 -5.63 9.06
C LEU A 221 9.95 -4.81 9.69
N LEU A 222 8.69 -5.08 9.32
CA LEU A 222 7.53 -4.36 9.84
C LEU A 222 7.34 -4.62 11.34
N PRO A 223 6.90 -3.63 12.11
CA PRO A 223 6.52 -3.84 13.50
C PRO A 223 5.26 -4.70 13.60
N SER A 224 5.14 -5.47 14.65
CA SER A 224 3.89 -6.17 15.01
C SER A 224 2.82 -5.19 15.49
N GLY A 225 1.55 -5.60 15.44
CA GLY A 225 0.46 -4.80 16.00
C GLY A 225 0.65 -4.43 17.47
N ASP A 226 1.24 -5.33 18.27
CA ASP A 226 1.53 -5.07 19.69
C ASP A 226 2.69 -4.08 19.89
N GLU A 227 3.69 -4.09 19.03
CA GLU A 227 4.75 -3.08 19.04
C GLU A 227 4.20 -1.70 18.71
N ILE A 228 3.32 -1.61 17.71
CA ILE A 228 2.64 -0.35 17.35
C ILE A 228 1.82 0.16 18.53
N ARG A 229 1.00 -0.71 19.17
CA ARG A 229 0.18 -0.32 20.33
C ARG A 229 1.04 0.20 21.48
N ARG A 230 2.07 -0.53 21.89
CA ARG A 230 2.98 -0.11 22.96
C ARG A 230 3.66 1.22 22.64
N THR A 231 4.09 1.44 21.40
CA THR A 231 4.72 2.70 20.98
C THR A 231 3.74 3.86 21.12
N MET A 232 2.50 3.69 20.65
CA MET A 232 1.47 4.72 20.73
C MET A 232 1.06 5.03 22.17
N GLU A 233 0.90 4.01 23.01
CA GLU A 233 0.60 4.16 24.43
C GLU A 233 1.71 4.92 25.16
N SER A 234 2.97 4.56 24.92
CA SER A 234 4.12 5.26 25.52
C SER A 234 4.21 6.72 25.07
N LEU A 235 3.90 6.98 23.79
CA LEU A 235 3.93 8.32 23.21
C LEU A 235 2.82 9.20 23.80
N ALA A 236 1.59 8.69 23.90
CA ALA A 236 0.46 9.40 24.51
C ALA A 236 0.69 9.67 26.01
N GLN A 237 1.26 8.69 26.76
CA GLN A 237 1.65 8.86 28.16
C GLN A 237 2.75 9.93 28.34
N ALA A 238 3.63 10.09 27.36
CA ALA A 238 4.64 11.13 27.36
C ALA A 238 4.09 12.51 26.99
N GLY A 239 2.81 12.62 26.62
CA GLY A 239 2.13 13.88 26.37
C GLY A 239 1.98 14.24 24.88
N ALA A 240 2.26 13.34 23.95
CA ALA A 240 1.89 13.54 22.54
C ALA A 240 0.37 13.53 22.39
N VAL A 241 -0.13 14.29 21.42
CA VAL A 241 -1.56 14.46 21.18
C VAL A 241 -1.93 14.05 19.74
N ASP A 242 -3.17 13.64 19.53
CA ASP A 242 -3.72 13.46 18.20
C ASP A 242 -3.84 14.81 17.48
N GLY A 243 -3.40 14.88 16.22
CA GLY A 243 -3.36 16.12 15.41
C GLY A 243 -4.74 16.76 15.18
N VAL A 244 -5.81 15.97 15.20
CA VAL A 244 -7.20 16.41 14.98
C VAL A 244 -7.89 16.74 16.29
N SER A 245 -7.88 15.85 17.27
CA SER A 245 -8.56 16.04 18.57
C SER A 245 -7.78 16.97 19.50
N GLY A 246 -6.46 17.02 19.40
CA GLY A 246 -5.56 17.74 20.32
C GLY A 246 -5.48 17.12 21.72
N LEU A 247 -5.95 15.88 21.89
CA LEU A 247 -5.97 15.15 23.15
C LEU A 247 -4.87 14.07 23.19
N PRO A 248 -4.34 13.72 24.37
CA PRO A 248 -3.34 12.65 24.53
C PRO A 248 -4.00 11.27 24.37
N GLU A 249 -4.18 10.88 23.13
CA GLU A 249 -4.85 9.63 22.72
C GLU A 249 -3.92 8.78 21.86
N THR A 250 -4.24 7.49 21.72
CA THR A 250 -3.53 6.57 20.82
C THR A 250 -4.03 6.62 19.36
N SER A 251 -4.93 7.55 19.03
CA SER A 251 -5.35 7.85 17.66
C SER A 251 -4.28 8.62 16.89
N VAL A 252 -4.39 8.61 15.57
CA VAL A 252 -3.55 9.40 14.65
C VAL A 252 -4.47 10.07 13.63
N ASP A 253 -4.41 11.38 13.52
CA ASP A 253 -5.28 12.17 12.62
C ASP A 253 -6.78 11.89 12.80
N GLY A 254 -7.22 11.67 14.04
CA GLY A 254 -8.59 11.29 14.37
C GLY A 254 -8.96 9.85 14.03
N LEU A 255 -8.01 9.06 13.53
CA LEU A 255 -8.23 7.65 13.18
C LEU A 255 -7.89 6.73 14.37
N PRO A 256 -8.72 5.73 14.65
CA PRO A 256 -8.42 4.78 15.71
C PRO A 256 -7.15 3.97 15.38
N LEU A 257 -6.31 3.72 16.38
CA LEU A 257 -5.06 2.95 16.27
C LEU A 257 -5.22 1.62 15.54
N GLN A 258 -6.36 0.97 15.72
CA GLN A 258 -6.68 -0.30 15.05
C GLN A 258 -6.58 -0.18 13.52
N ARG A 259 -6.91 0.98 12.94
CA ARG A 259 -6.79 1.21 11.49
C ARG A 259 -5.35 1.15 11.01
N THR A 260 -4.41 1.75 11.77
CA THR A 260 -2.97 1.67 11.46
C THR A 260 -2.45 0.23 11.56
N VAL A 261 -2.86 -0.51 12.61
CA VAL A 261 -2.48 -1.92 12.77
C VAL A 261 -2.97 -2.76 11.58
N GLU A 262 -4.21 -2.58 11.17
CA GLU A 262 -4.80 -3.28 10.01
C GLU A 262 -4.05 -2.98 8.71
N LEU A 263 -3.69 -1.73 8.49
CA LEU A 263 -2.96 -1.31 7.30
C LEU A 263 -1.54 -1.90 7.26
N VAL A 264 -0.85 -1.96 8.39
CA VAL A 264 0.49 -2.60 8.47
C VAL A 264 0.39 -4.09 8.19
N GLU A 265 -0.63 -4.78 8.70
CA GLU A 265 -0.87 -6.19 8.39
C GLU A 265 -1.23 -6.38 6.90
N GLU A 266 -1.99 -5.47 6.29
CA GLU A 266 -2.25 -5.48 4.84
C GLU A 266 -0.96 -5.36 4.02
N MET A 267 -0.04 -4.47 4.41
CA MET A 267 1.28 -4.36 3.76
C MET A 267 2.09 -5.65 3.90
N ARG A 268 1.99 -6.34 5.04
CA ARG A 268 2.74 -7.57 5.32
C ARG A 268 2.46 -8.68 4.30
N TRP A 269 1.28 -8.71 3.69
CA TRP A 269 0.96 -9.67 2.62
C TRP A 269 1.86 -9.54 1.40
N HIS A 270 2.25 -8.32 1.09
CA HIS A 270 3.10 -8.05 -0.06
C HIS A 270 4.57 -8.39 0.19
N LEU A 271 4.93 -8.76 1.44
CA LEU A 271 6.29 -9.18 1.77
C LEU A 271 6.57 -10.62 1.33
N LEU A 272 5.56 -11.47 1.35
CA LEU A 272 5.71 -12.89 1.03
C LEU A 272 5.85 -13.06 -0.49
N PRO A 273 6.92 -13.72 -0.98
CA PRO A 273 6.96 -14.18 -2.35
C PRO A 273 5.90 -15.27 -2.47
N ALA A 274 4.79 -14.99 -3.15
CA ALA A 274 3.91 -16.07 -3.56
C ALA A 274 4.69 -17.00 -4.49
N PRO A 275 4.58 -18.34 -4.37
CA PRO A 275 5.21 -19.29 -5.27
C PRO A 275 4.51 -19.27 -6.63
N LEU A 276 4.66 -18.14 -7.34
CA LEU A 276 3.97 -17.84 -8.58
C LEU A 276 4.75 -18.40 -9.76
N GLY A 277 4.07 -19.14 -10.64
CA GLY A 277 4.59 -19.69 -11.86
C GLY A 277 4.89 -21.19 -11.85
N ARG A 278 5.04 -21.84 -10.70
CA ARG A 278 5.08 -23.31 -10.57
C ARG A 278 4.34 -23.75 -9.31
N VAL A 279 3.10 -24.15 -9.49
CA VAL A 279 2.27 -24.70 -8.40
C VAL A 279 2.37 -26.22 -8.30
N THR A 280 3.12 -26.87 -9.20
CA THR A 280 3.33 -28.32 -9.21
C THR A 280 3.91 -28.81 -7.88
N GLY A 281 3.20 -29.72 -7.24
CA GLY A 281 3.58 -30.29 -5.95
C GLY A 281 3.23 -29.44 -4.74
N LEU A 282 2.81 -28.19 -4.91
CA LEU A 282 2.39 -27.32 -3.79
C LEU A 282 1.05 -27.79 -3.22
N LYS A 283 0.89 -27.61 -1.92
CA LYS A 283 -0.38 -27.76 -1.20
C LYS A 283 -1.12 -26.42 -1.22
N VAL A 284 -2.23 -26.37 -1.92
CA VAL A 284 -2.99 -25.12 -2.13
C VAL A 284 -4.37 -25.22 -1.50
N GLY A 285 -4.68 -24.27 -0.61
CA GLY A 285 -6.02 -24.09 -0.07
C GLY A 285 -6.86 -23.22 -1.02
N VAL A 286 -8.10 -23.61 -1.30
CA VAL A 286 -9.07 -22.78 -2.02
C VAL A 286 -10.18 -22.37 -1.06
N ILE A 287 -10.44 -21.07 -0.94
CA ILE A 287 -11.51 -20.53 -0.10
C ILE A 287 -12.68 -20.10 -0.98
N GLY A 288 -13.84 -20.71 -0.72
CA GLY A 288 -15.07 -20.57 -1.49
C GLY A 288 -15.19 -21.63 -2.56
N ALA A 289 -16.28 -22.42 -2.56
CA ALA A 289 -16.58 -23.50 -3.50
C ALA A 289 -17.68 -23.14 -4.51
N GLY A 290 -17.88 -21.84 -4.77
CA GLY A 290 -18.72 -21.37 -5.89
C GLY A 290 -18.01 -21.56 -7.23
N THR A 291 -18.63 -21.06 -8.32
CA THR A 291 -18.10 -21.18 -9.70
C THR A 291 -16.62 -20.84 -9.81
N THR A 292 -16.18 -19.74 -9.19
CA THR A 292 -14.78 -19.28 -9.22
C THR A 292 -13.84 -20.22 -8.50
N GLY A 293 -14.22 -20.67 -7.29
CA GLY A 293 -13.37 -21.58 -6.50
C GLY A 293 -13.24 -22.96 -7.12
N ILE A 294 -14.31 -23.48 -7.67
CA ILE A 294 -14.28 -24.76 -8.41
C ILE A 294 -13.41 -24.64 -9.67
N ALA A 295 -13.52 -23.55 -10.43
CA ALA A 295 -12.72 -23.33 -11.62
C ALA A 295 -11.21 -23.25 -11.29
N VAL A 296 -10.84 -22.49 -10.25
CA VAL A 296 -9.41 -22.38 -9.86
C VAL A 296 -8.90 -23.68 -9.25
N ALA A 297 -9.71 -24.43 -8.52
CA ALA A 297 -9.32 -25.77 -8.03
C ALA A 297 -8.96 -26.71 -9.18
N ARG A 298 -9.78 -26.74 -10.22
CA ARG A 298 -9.51 -27.51 -11.46
C ARG A 298 -8.22 -27.07 -12.15
N LEU A 299 -8.00 -25.75 -12.28
CA LEU A 299 -6.78 -25.21 -12.89
C LEU A 299 -5.55 -25.59 -12.09
N LEU A 300 -5.59 -25.46 -10.77
CA LEU A 300 -4.50 -25.86 -9.86
C LEU A 300 -4.17 -27.36 -9.96
N LEU A 301 -5.19 -28.21 -9.97
CA LEU A 301 -5.00 -29.66 -10.16
C LEU A 301 -4.38 -29.99 -11.52
N ARG A 302 -4.86 -29.35 -12.60
CA ARG A 302 -4.28 -29.50 -13.95
C ARG A 302 -2.79 -29.10 -13.98
N LYS A 303 -2.40 -28.13 -13.13
CA LYS A 303 -0.99 -27.70 -12.96
C LYS A 303 -0.19 -28.54 -11.96
N GLY A 304 -0.78 -29.62 -11.45
CA GLY A 304 -0.08 -30.55 -10.55
C GLY A 304 0.00 -30.12 -9.08
N ALA A 305 -0.86 -29.20 -8.63
CA ALA A 305 -0.97 -28.87 -7.22
C ALA A 305 -1.81 -29.90 -6.46
N GLN A 306 -1.60 -30.00 -5.14
CA GLN A 306 -2.48 -30.72 -4.22
C GLN A 306 -3.50 -29.72 -3.64
N VAL A 307 -4.77 -29.90 -3.94
CA VAL A 307 -5.81 -28.91 -3.59
C VAL A 307 -6.65 -29.41 -2.41
N ARG A 308 -6.99 -28.50 -1.49
CA ARG A 308 -8.05 -28.62 -0.49
C ARG A 308 -9.00 -27.44 -0.58
N ILE A 309 -10.28 -27.67 -0.31
CA ILE A 309 -11.33 -26.68 -0.53
C ILE A 309 -12.03 -26.39 0.80
N SER A 310 -12.20 -25.12 1.16
CA SER A 310 -12.95 -24.70 2.34
C SER A 310 -14.10 -23.79 1.91
N GLU A 311 -15.31 -24.10 2.40
CA GLU A 311 -16.54 -23.37 2.09
C GLU A 311 -17.32 -23.06 3.36
N LYS A 312 -17.83 -21.83 3.42
CA LYS A 312 -18.63 -21.37 4.58
C LYS A 312 -20.00 -22.04 4.67
N GLY A 313 -20.61 -22.29 3.51
CA GLY A 313 -21.92 -22.93 3.39
C GLY A 313 -21.82 -24.42 3.11
N GLU A 314 -22.98 -25.05 3.00
CA GLU A 314 -23.09 -26.40 2.47
C GLU A 314 -23.33 -26.32 0.95
N VAL A 315 -22.42 -26.88 0.18
CA VAL A 315 -22.48 -26.91 -1.30
C VAL A 315 -22.10 -28.29 -1.80
N SER A 316 -22.63 -28.66 -2.97
CA SER A 316 -22.23 -29.90 -3.64
C SER A 316 -20.90 -29.70 -4.36
N ILE A 317 -19.90 -30.51 -4.04
CA ILE A 317 -18.63 -30.51 -4.77
C ILE A 317 -18.74 -31.40 -6.00
N PRO A 318 -18.33 -30.94 -7.18
CA PRO A 318 -18.35 -31.75 -8.40
C PRO A 318 -17.54 -33.03 -8.25
N GLY A 319 -18.01 -34.11 -8.91
CA GLY A 319 -17.41 -35.43 -8.79
C GLY A 319 -15.93 -35.51 -9.17
N ASP A 320 -15.47 -34.69 -10.12
CA ASP A 320 -14.07 -34.59 -10.52
C ASP A 320 -13.17 -34.00 -9.42
N LEU A 321 -13.73 -33.31 -8.41
CA LEU A 321 -13.04 -32.77 -7.25
C LEU A 321 -13.27 -33.55 -5.95
N SER A 322 -14.01 -34.67 -6.02
CA SER A 322 -14.39 -35.47 -4.82
C SER A 322 -13.19 -36.07 -4.08
N HIS A 323 -12.03 -36.17 -4.74
CA HIS A 323 -10.79 -36.63 -4.13
C HIS A 323 -10.04 -35.54 -3.34
N CYS A 324 -10.45 -34.26 -3.45
CA CYS A 324 -9.86 -33.18 -2.68
C CYS A 324 -10.40 -33.19 -1.25
N PRO A 325 -9.57 -32.96 -0.21
CA PRO A 325 -10.08 -32.67 1.12
C PRO A 325 -10.98 -31.44 1.12
N VAL A 326 -12.15 -31.55 1.79
CA VAL A 326 -13.13 -30.47 1.83
C VAL A 326 -13.53 -30.18 3.27
N GLU A 327 -13.61 -28.88 3.60
CA GLU A 327 -14.20 -28.37 4.85
C GLU A 327 -15.45 -27.57 4.49
N MET A 328 -16.56 -27.88 5.18
CA MET A 328 -17.85 -27.20 5.03
C MET A 328 -18.28 -26.55 6.35
N GLY A 329 -19.15 -25.54 6.26
CA GLY A 329 -19.73 -24.86 7.42
C GLY A 329 -18.84 -23.82 8.07
N GLY A 330 -17.71 -23.48 7.46
CA GLY A 330 -16.79 -22.47 7.96
C GLY A 330 -15.41 -22.53 7.32
N HIS A 331 -14.51 -21.71 7.85
CA HIS A 331 -13.10 -21.69 7.45
C HIS A 331 -12.25 -21.78 8.71
N THR A 332 -11.44 -22.83 8.85
CA THR A 332 -10.55 -23.00 9.99
C THR A 332 -9.09 -22.94 9.62
N LEU A 333 -8.28 -22.33 10.50
CA LEU A 333 -6.82 -22.28 10.32
C LEU A 333 -6.19 -23.67 10.43
N GLN A 334 -6.83 -24.58 11.17
CA GLN A 334 -6.40 -25.97 11.29
C GLN A 334 -6.52 -26.71 9.95
N PHE A 335 -7.63 -26.52 9.23
CA PHE A 335 -7.80 -27.13 7.90
C PHE A 335 -6.76 -26.63 6.89
N MET A 336 -6.28 -25.39 7.04
CA MET A 336 -5.25 -24.78 6.19
C MET A 336 -3.83 -25.03 6.71
N GLU A 337 -3.63 -25.84 7.72
CA GLU A 337 -2.29 -26.15 8.24
C GLU A 337 -1.44 -26.89 7.20
N GLY A 338 -0.20 -26.43 7.01
CA GLY A 338 0.76 -27.00 6.05
C GLY A 338 0.43 -26.75 4.59
N VAL A 339 -0.45 -25.79 4.24
CA VAL A 339 -0.57 -25.29 2.87
C VAL A 339 0.53 -24.28 2.57
N ASP A 340 0.99 -24.28 1.32
CA ASP A 340 2.01 -23.36 0.83
C ASP A 340 1.42 -22.04 0.31
N LEU A 341 0.15 -22.08 -0.08
CA LEU A 341 -0.57 -20.97 -0.71
C LEU A 341 -2.06 -21.13 -0.50
N VAL A 342 -2.79 -20.03 -0.37
CA VAL A 342 -4.25 -20.00 -0.40
C VAL A 342 -4.73 -19.15 -1.57
N VAL A 343 -5.73 -19.66 -2.31
CA VAL A 343 -6.44 -18.90 -3.35
C VAL A 343 -7.88 -18.66 -2.88
N ARG A 344 -8.29 -17.39 -2.85
CA ARG A 344 -9.64 -17.01 -2.44
C ARG A 344 -10.53 -16.61 -3.61
N SER A 345 -11.80 -16.95 -3.52
CA SER A 345 -12.84 -16.44 -4.42
C SER A 345 -13.06 -14.93 -4.18
N PRO A 346 -13.47 -14.14 -5.20
CA PRO A 346 -13.69 -12.69 -5.07
C PRO A 346 -14.73 -12.29 -4.01
N GLY A 347 -15.71 -13.17 -3.74
CA GLY A 347 -16.73 -12.94 -2.70
C GLY A 347 -16.23 -13.06 -1.26
N VAL A 348 -15.05 -13.60 -1.04
CA VAL A 348 -14.43 -13.72 0.30
C VAL A 348 -13.71 -12.43 0.62
N ASP A 349 -14.13 -11.75 1.69
CA ASP A 349 -13.50 -10.49 2.13
C ASP A 349 -12.07 -10.77 2.62
N PRO A 350 -11.04 -10.10 2.07
CA PRO A 350 -9.67 -10.27 2.52
C PRO A 350 -9.45 -9.83 3.99
N ARG A 351 -10.34 -9.01 4.55
CA ARG A 351 -10.26 -8.50 5.93
C ARG A 351 -10.77 -9.47 6.98
N LEU A 352 -11.32 -10.62 6.59
CA LEU A 352 -11.80 -11.62 7.54
C LEU A 352 -10.70 -12.07 8.52
N PRO A 353 -11.01 -12.26 9.81
CA PRO A 353 -10.04 -12.72 10.81
C PRO A 353 -9.31 -14.00 10.40
N PHE A 354 -10.02 -14.92 9.74
CA PHE A 354 -9.46 -16.15 9.20
C PHE A 354 -8.34 -15.87 8.17
N VAL A 355 -8.57 -14.97 7.22
CA VAL A 355 -7.59 -14.59 6.20
C VAL A 355 -6.38 -13.92 6.86
N ARG A 356 -6.60 -13.03 7.82
CA ARG A 356 -5.52 -12.45 8.65
C ARG A 356 -4.70 -13.51 9.38
N GLY A 357 -5.37 -14.52 9.94
CA GLY A 357 -4.71 -15.64 10.60
C GLY A 357 -3.81 -16.48 9.69
N LEU A 358 -4.14 -16.60 8.40
CA LEU A 358 -3.27 -17.21 7.40
C LEU A 358 -1.99 -16.39 7.18
N TRP A 359 -2.11 -15.08 7.06
CA TRP A 359 -0.96 -14.20 6.89
C TRP A 359 -0.02 -14.20 8.08
N GLN A 360 -0.56 -14.16 9.29
CA GLN A 360 0.24 -14.27 10.52
C GLN A 360 1.05 -15.58 10.59
N ARG A 361 0.61 -16.62 9.88
CA ARG A 361 1.34 -17.88 9.72
C ARG A 361 2.27 -17.91 8.52
N GLY A 362 2.43 -16.79 7.80
CA GLY A 362 3.28 -16.70 6.63
C GLY A 362 2.70 -17.38 5.38
N ILE A 363 1.38 -17.68 5.35
CA ILE A 363 0.72 -18.31 4.22
C ILE A 363 0.21 -17.22 3.27
N PRO A 364 0.75 -17.11 2.03
CA PRO A 364 0.28 -16.13 1.06
C PRO A 364 -1.15 -16.43 0.62
N VAL A 365 -1.96 -15.38 0.46
CA VAL A 365 -3.34 -15.47 -0.02
C VAL A 365 -3.50 -14.64 -1.29
N LEU A 366 -3.89 -15.28 -2.38
CA LEU A 366 -4.12 -14.65 -3.68
C LEU A 366 -5.60 -14.65 -4.04
N SER A 367 -6.02 -13.70 -4.87
CA SER A 367 -7.29 -13.82 -5.58
C SER A 367 -7.20 -14.86 -6.70
N GLU A 368 -8.33 -15.43 -7.09
CA GLU A 368 -8.41 -16.35 -8.22
C GLU A 368 -7.81 -15.74 -9.50
N MET A 369 -8.17 -14.49 -9.79
CA MET A 369 -7.70 -13.79 -11.00
C MET A 369 -6.18 -13.61 -11.00
N GLU A 370 -5.60 -13.25 -9.88
CA GLU A 370 -4.15 -13.13 -9.72
C GLU A 370 -3.45 -14.49 -9.86
N ALA A 371 -3.97 -15.52 -9.19
CA ALA A 371 -3.42 -16.87 -9.27
C ALA A 371 -3.48 -17.44 -10.68
N ALA A 372 -4.62 -17.29 -11.35
CA ALA A 372 -4.81 -17.74 -12.73
C ALA A 372 -3.89 -16.99 -13.70
N PHE A 373 -3.78 -15.66 -13.57
CA PHE A 373 -2.86 -14.87 -14.38
C PHE A 373 -1.40 -15.30 -14.21
N GLU A 374 -0.96 -15.49 -12.98
CA GLU A 374 0.44 -15.89 -12.71
C GLU A 374 0.78 -17.29 -13.22
N MET A 375 -0.18 -18.22 -13.21
CA MET A 375 0.05 -19.58 -13.70
C MET A 375 0.20 -19.65 -15.23
N GLU A 376 -0.44 -18.76 -15.99
CA GLU A 376 -0.52 -18.90 -17.47
C GLU A 376 -0.05 -17.64 -18.22
N ARG A 377 -0.07 -16.47 -17.59
CA ARG A 377 0.26 -15.16 -18.19
C ARG A 377 -0.37 -14.95 -19.59
N PRO A 378 -1.70 -15.12 -19.72
CA PRO A 378 -2.38 -15.00 -20.97
C PRO A 378 -2.34 -13.58 -21.54
N GLN A 379 -2.51 -13.44 -22.84
CA GLN A 379 -2.78 -12.14 -23.44
C GLN A 379 -4.19 -11.69 -23.05
N LEU A 380 -4.29 -10.54 -22.38
CA LEU A 380 -5.56 -10.04 -21.84
C LEU A 380 -5.94 -8.69 -22.42
N VAL A 381 -7.23 -8.55 -22.74
CA VAL A 381 -7.93 -7.28 -22.89
C VAL A 381 -8.84 -7.13 -21.66
N ALA A 382 -8.45 -6.30 -20.69
CA ALA A 382 -9.20 -6.12 -19.45
C ALA A 382 -10.05 -4.85 -19.50
N VAL A 383 -11.35 -5.01 -19.25
CA VAL A 383 -12.31 -3.90 -19.24
C VAL A 383 -12.88 -3.74 -17.83
N THR A 384 -12.67 -2.56 -17.23
CA THR A 384 -13.29 -2.19 -15.97
C THR A 384 -14.19 -0.95 -16.12
N GLY A 385 -14.91 -0.62 -15.10
CA GLY A 385 -15.85 0.48 -15.05
C GLY A 385 -16.98 0.17 -14.06
N SER A 386 -17.81 1.14 -13.76
CA SER A 386 -18.99 0.93 -12.93
C SER A 386 -20.04 0.13 -13.66
N VAL A 387 -20.35 0.50 -14.90
CA VAL A 387 -21.34 -0.16 -15.78
C VAL A 387 -20.74 -0.48 -17.16
N GLY A 388 -21.39 -1.35 -17.93
CA GLY A 388 -21.03 -1.65 -19.33
C GLY A 388 -19.94 -2.69 -19.55
N LYS A 389 -19.18 -3.10 -18.56
CA LYS A 389 -18.04 -4.04 -18.67
C LYS A 389 -18.34 -5.32 -19.46
N ARG A 390 -19.39 -6.04 -19.05
CA ARG A 390 -19.77 -7.32 -19.67
C ARG A 390 -20.19 -7.12 -21.13
N THR A 391 -21.02 -6.12 -21.40
CA THR A 391 -21.48 -5.79 -22.74
C THR A 391 -20.31 -5.50 -23.68
N THR A 392 -19.32 -4.74 -23.19
CA THR A 392 -18.13 -4.39 -23.98
C THR A 392 -17.29 -5.62 -24.32
N VAL A 393 -16.97 -6.49 -23.36
CA VAL A 393 -16.16 -7.69 -23.64
C VAL A 393 -16.90 -8.70 -24.50
N GLU A 394 -18.21 -8.84 -24.35
CA GLU A 394 -19.05 -9.71 -25.19
C GLU A 394 -19.12 -9.19 -26.62
N LEU A 395 -19.33 -7.89 -26.82
CA LEU A 395 -19.34 -7.27 -28.13
C LEU A 395 -17.99 -7.42 -28.83
N LEU A 396 -16.89 -7.15 -28.08
CA LEU A 396 -15.52 -7.33 -28.57
C LEU A 396 -15.29 -8.78 -29.04
N SER A 397 -15.66 -9.76 -28.24
CA SER A 397 -15.56 -11.18 -28.57
C SER A 397 -16.33 -11.52 -29.86
N ARG A 398 -17.58 -11.02 -29.99
CA ARG A 398 -18.40 -11.24 -31.19
C ARG A 398 -17.80 -10.61 -32.45
N ILE A 399 -17.25 -9.41 -32.36
CA ILE A 399 -16.55 -8.73 -33.46
C ILE A 399 -15.32 -9.54 -33.89
N MET A 400 -14.50 -9.93 -32.94
CA MET A 400 -13.26 -10.69 -33.22
C MET A 400 -13.55 -12.05 -33.82
N SER A 401 -14.59 -12.74 -33.36
CA SER A 401 -15.03 -14.01 -33.94
C SER A 401 -15.49 -13.86 -35.40
N ARG A 402 -16.18 -12.77 -35.72
CA ARG A 402 -16.57 -12.48 -37.13
C ARG A 402 -15.38 -12.18 -38.04
N LEU A 403 -14.27 -11.69 -37.44
CA LEU A 403 -13.02 -11.46 -38.16
C LEU A 403 -12.14 -12.71 -38.24
N GLY A 404 -12.65 -13.89 -37.84
CA GLY A 404 -11.90 -15.15 -37.83
C GLY A 404 -10.81 -15.21 -36.74
N ARG A 405 -10.90 -14.36 -35.73
CA ARG A 405 -9.98 -14.29 -34.60
C ARG A 405 -10.76 -14.51 -33.29
N PRO A 406 -11.08 -15.74 -32.92
CA PRO A 406 -11.89 -16.03 -31.76
C PRO A 406 -11.19 -15.45 -30.47
N MET A 407 -11.99 -14.82 -29.65
CA MET A 407 -11.55 -14.20 -28.41
C MET A 407 -12.50 -14.62 -27.29
N PRO A 408 -12.14 -15.63 -26.48
CA PRO A 408 -12.92 -16.02 -25.30
C PRO A 408 -13.15 -14.82 -24.38
N PHE A 409 -14.31 -14.78 -23.71
CA PHE A 409 -14.61 -13.70 -22.79
C PHE A 409 -15.23 -14.19 -21.50
N GLY A 410 -15.02 -13.42 -20.43
CA GLY A 410 -15.54 -13.76 -19.10
C GLY A 410 -15.25 -12.68 -18.06
N GLY A 411 -15.01 -13.11 -16.83
CA GLY A 411 -14.74 -12.27 -15.69
C GLY A 411 -15.94 -12.08 -14.77
N ASN A 412 -16.15 -10.89 -14.27
CA ASN A 412 -17.20 -10.58 -13.30
C ASN A 412 -18.60 -11.01 -13.79
N LYS A 413 -19.30 -11.82 -13.01
CA LYS A 413 -20.62 -12.41 -13.36
C LYS A 413 -20.62 -13.25 -14.65
N GLY A 414 -19.52 -13.91 -14.97
CA GLY A 414 -19.35 -14.79 -16.11
C GLY A 414 -18.38 -15.92 -15.80
N LYS A 415 -17.78 -16.52 -16.81
CA LYS A 415 -16.71 -17.50 -16.66
C LYS A 415 -15.51 -16.83 -15.98
N PRO A 416 -15.00 -17.31 -14.84
CA PRO A 416 -13.78 -16.78 -14.23
C PRO A 416 -12.57 -17.00 -15.13
N LEU A 417 -11.47 -16.26 -14.89
CA LEU A 417 -10.25 -16.40 -15.69
C LEU A 417 -9.72 -17.84 -15.66
N SER A 418 -9.75 -18.48 -14.51
CA SER A 418 -9.33 -19.87 -14.33
C SER A 418 -10.13 -20.86 -15.20
N GLU A 419 -11.44 -20.62 -15.42
CA GLU A 419 -12.27 -21.45 -16.30
C GLU A 419 -11.91 -21.22 -17.77
N LEU A 420 -11.74 -19.97 -18.19
CA LEU A 420 -11.31 -19.63 -19.56
C LEU A 420 -9.96 -20.25 -19.93
N LEU A 421 -9.04 -20.33 -18.96
CA LEU A 421 -7.73 -20.99 -19.14
C LEU A 421 -7.80 -22.51 -19.18
N LEU A 422 -8.91 -23.11 -18.76
CA LEU A 422 -9.17 -24.55 -18.90
C LEU A 422 -9.67 -24.92 -20.29
N GLU A 423 -10.19 -23.95 -21.05
CA GLU A 423 -10.65 -24.18 -22.43
C GLU A 423 -9.47 -24.42 -23.38
N GLU A 424 -9.71 -25.17 -24.47
CA GLU A 424 -8.65 -25.50 -25.44
C GLU A 424 -8.33 -24.34 -26.39
N GLU A 425 -9.22 -23.36 -26.46
CA GLU A 425 -9.12 -22.23 -27.36
C GLU A 425 -8.00 -21.27 -26.90
N LYS A 426 -6.93 -21.21 -27.70
CA LYS A 426 -5.78 -20.34 -27.44
C LYS A 426 -5.91 -19.03 -28.19
N GLY A 427 -5.92 -17.92 -27.47
CA GLY A 427 -5.99 -16.59 -28.05
C GLY A 427 -6.03 -15.53 -26.95
N PRO A 428 -6.06 -14.25 -27.32
CA PRO A 428 -6.27 -13.20 -26.33
C PRO A 428 -7.66 -13.34 -25.68
N ILE A 429 -7.74 -13.11 -24.37
CA ILE A 429 -8.96 -13.23 -23.59
C ILE A 429 -9.50 -11.84 -23.26
N ALA A 430 -10.80 -11.61 -23.51
CA ALA A 430 -11.49 -10.39 -23.09
C ALA A 430 -12.09 -10.59 -21.69
N LEU A 431 -11.63 -9.81 -20.72
CA LEU A 431 -11.98 -9.99 -19.31
C LEU A 431 -12.68 -8.76 -18.74
N ALA A 432 -13.93 -8.93 -18.29
CA ALA A 432 -14.64 -7.93 -17.49
C ALA A 432 -14.17 -8.00 -16.05
N VAL A 433 -13.54 -6.92 -15.54
CA VAL A 433 -12.92 -6.91 -14.22
C VAL A 433 -13.66 -5.94 -13.28
N SER A 434 -14.11 -6.44 -12.13
CA SER A 434 -14.73 -5.62 -11.08
C SER A 434 -13.70 -4.93 -10.20
N SER A 435 -14.11 -3.88 -9.45
CA SER A 435 -13.27 -3.28 -8.41
C SER A 435 -12.86 -4.32 -7.36
N PHE A 436 -13.76 -5.20 -6.93
CA PHE A 436 -13.47 -6.26 -5.95
C PHE A 436 -12.36 -7.24 -6.38
N GLN A 437 -12.28 -7.51 -7.69
CA GLN A 437 -11.19 -8.31 -8.23
C GLN A 437 -9.88 -7.53 -8.29
N LEU A 438 -9.95 -6.22 -8.57
CA LEU A 438 -8.78 -5.35 -8.64
C LEU A 438 -8.19 -5.00 -7.26
N GLU A 439 -8.96 -5.07 -6.16
CA GLU A 439 -8.47 -4.81 -4.81
C GLU A 439 -7.21 -5.59 -4.44
N SER A 440 -7.06 -6.79 -4.97
CA SER A 440 -6.00 -7.73 -4.57
C SER A 440 -5.12 -8.21 -5.72
N VAL A 441 -5.06 -7.46 -6.82
CA VAL A 441 -4.10 -7.75 -7.89
C VAL A 441 -2.70 -7.30 -7.50
N LEU A 442 -1.70 -8.10 -7.85
CA LEU A 442 -0.29 -7.87 -7.59
C LEU A 442 0.51 -7.74 -8.89
N HIS A 443 0.40 -8.73 -9.76
CA HIS A 443 1.14 -8.83 -11.01
C HIS A 443 0.24 -8.82 -12.24
N PHE A 444 -1.08 -8.82 -12.03
CA PHE A 444 -2.05 -8.78 -13.12
C PHE A 444 -1.71 -7.65 -14.09
N ARG A 445 -1.44 -8.02 -15.35
CA ARG A 445 -0.99 -7.10 -16.40
C ARG A 445 -1.71 -7.39 -17.70
N PRO A 446 -2.80 -6.70 -18.01
CA PRO A 446 -3.42 -6.80 -19.32
C PRO A 446 -2.60 -6.05 -20.38
N HIS A 447 -2.52 -6.59 -21.59
CA HIS A 447 -1.90 -5.92 -22.74
C HIS A 447 -2.73 -4.71 -23.19
N ILE A 448 -4.07 -4.81 -23.06
CA ILE A 448 -4.97 -3.69 -23.26
C ILE A 448 -5.85 -3.56 -22.03
N ALA A 449 -5.85 -2.39 -21.42
CA ALA A 449 -6.75 -2.05 -20.31
C ALA A 449 -7.72 -0.95 -20.75
N ALA A 450 -8.98 -1.04 -20.36
CA ALA A 450 -9.97 -0.01 -20.60
C ALA A 450 -10.75 0.32 -19.32
N ILE A 451 -10.91 1.61 -19.00
CA ILE A 451 -11.81 2.11 -17.97
C ILE A 451 -12.97 2.83 -18.68
N LEU A 452 -14.16 2.26 -18.61
CA LEU A 452 -15.32 2.80 -19.33
C LEU A 452 -15.92 4.02 -18.64
N ASN A 453 -16.09 3.94 -17.33
CA ASN A 453 -16.70 4.95 -16.48
C ASN A 453 -16.42 4.67 -15.00
N VAL A 454 -16.51 5.71 -14.18
CA VAL A 454 -16.35 5.61 -12.74
C VAL A 454 -17.50 6.34 -12.03
N LEU A 455 -18.49 5.57 -11.55
CA LEU A 455 -19.62 6.08 -10.79
C LEU A 455 -19.47 5.68 -9.31
N PRO A 456 -20.01 6.43 -8.36
CA PRO A 456 -19.91 6.17 -6.93
C PRO A 456 -20.82 4.99 -6.50
N LEU A 457 -20.49 3.78 -6.97
CA LEU A 457 -21.19 2.53 -6.64
C LEU A 457 -20.39 1.74 -5.61
N HIS A 458 -21.08 0.94 -4.78
CA HIS A 458 -20.46 0.11 -3.73
C HIS A 458 -19.70 0.92 -2.67
N LEU A 459 -20.23 2.07 -2.28
CA LEU A 459 -19.67 2.91 -1.23
C LEU A 459 -19.69 2.22 0.15
N ASP A 460 -20.60 1.27 0.37
CA ASP A 460 -20.65 0.38 1.53
C ASP A 460 -19.34 -0.42 1.73
N ARG A 461 -18.62 -0.70 0.64
CA ARG A 461 -17.34 -1.41 0.66
C ARG A 461 -16.15 -0.49 0.51
N HIS A 462 -16.20 0.44 -0.42
CA HIS A 462 -15.06 1.32 -0.74
C HIS A 462 -14.99 2.55 0.16
N GLY A 463 -16.10 2.95 0.79
CA GLY A 463 -16.18 4.10 1.69
C GLY A 463 -16.16 5.46 1.00
N ASP A 464 -15.30 5.64 0.00
CA ASP A 464 -15.05 6.90 -0.69
C ASP A 464 -15.11 6.71 -2.22
N PRO A 465 -15.73 7.64 -2.99
CA PRO A 465 -15.67 7.66 -4.45
C PRO A 465 -14.24 7.62 -5.02
N MET A 466 -13.29 8.31 -4.41
CA MET A 466 -11.88 8.29 -4.85
C MET A 466 -11.23 6.92 -4.65
N GLU A 467 -11.65 6.14 -3.65
CA GLU A 467 -11.16 4.77 -3.48
C GLU A 467 -11.63 3.86 -4.62
N ILE A 468 -12.82 4.12 -5.19
CA ILE A 468 -13.30 3.42 -6.40
C ILE A 468 -12.41 3.76 -7.60
N VAL A 469 -12.02 5.02 -7.77
CA VAL A 469 -11.07 5.44 -8.83
C VAL A 469 -9.74 4.73 -8.66
N ARG A 470 -9.15 4.75 -7.46
CA ARG A 470 -7.88 4.08 -7.14
C ARG A 470 -7.93 2.60 -7.43
N THR A 471 -9.00 1.94 -6.95
CA THR A 471 -9.16 0.50 -7.14
C THR A 471 -9.28 0.13 -8.62
N LYS A 472 -10.05 0.90 -9.40
CA LYS A 472 -10.18 0.64 -10.85
C LYS A 472 -8.89 0.94 -11.60
N SER A 473 -8.12 1.94 -11.20
CA SER A 473 -6.81 2.28 -11.80
C SER A 473 -5.79 1.14 -11.65
N ARG A 474 -5.96 0.23 -10.70
CA ARG A 474 -5.10 -0.95 -10.57
C ARG A 474 -5.13 -1.86 -11.80
N VAL A 475 -6.12 -1.74 -12.68
CA VAL A 475 -6.16 -2.51 -13.93
C VAL A 475 -4.95 -2.27 -14.82
N PHE A 476 -4.34 -1.09 -14.77
CA PHE A 476 -3.15 -0.74 -15.56
C PHE A 476 -1.86 -0.55 -14.74
N MET A 477 -1.88 -0.84 -13.42
CA MET A 477 -0.74 -0.54 -12.54
C MET A 477 0.57 -1.24 -12.95
N ASN A 478 0.47 -2.38 -13.63
CA ASN A 478 1.62 -3.17 -14.08
C ASN A 478 1.89 -3.03 -15.60
N GLN A 479 1.14 -2.21 -16.32
CA GLN A 479 1.37 -1.99 -17.74
C GLN A 479 2.72 -1.31 -17.99
N GLY A 480 3.40 -1.73 -19.06
CA GLY A 480 4.63 -1.14 -19.58
C GLY A 480 4.34 -0.26 -20.81
N PRO A 481 5.39 0.32 -21.40
CA PRO A 481 5.26 1.20 -22.56
C PRO A 481 4.66 0.54 -23.82
N GLU A 482 4.73 -0.77 -23.91
CA GLU A 482 4.19 -1.58 -25.00
C GLU A 482 2.70 -1.94 -24.83
N ASP A 483 2.13 -1.73 -23.65
CA ASP A 483 0.73 -2.00 -23.36
C ASP A 483 -0.15 -0.77 -23.67
N ILE A 484 -1.43 -0.98 -23.89
CA ILE A 484 -2.38 0.06 -24.27
C ILE A 484 -3.37 0.33 -23.14
N LEU A 485 -3.50 1.60 -22.77
CA LEU A 485 -4.52 2.08 -21.85
C LEU A 485 -5.56 2.91 -22.60
N ILE A 486 -6.83 2.56 -22.44
CA ILE A 486 -7.97 3.28 -23.01
C ILE A 486 -8.76 3.91 -21.86
N LEU A 487 -8.86 5.22 -21.87
CA LEU A 487 -9.60 6.00 -20.87
C LEU A 487 -10.73 6.78 -21.56
N ASN A 488 -11.85 6.95 -20.86
CA ASN A 488 -12.89 7.87 -21.27
C ASN A 488 -12.45 9.30 -20.94
N ARG A 489 -12.45 10.17 -21.96
CA ARG A 489 -12.01 11.57 -21.79
C ARG A 489 -12.97 12.42 -20.97
N ASP A 490 -14.23 12.03 -20.94
CA ASP A 490 -15.31 12.82 -20.32
C ASP A 490 -15.54 12.45 -18.84
N GLU A 491 -14.67 11.58 -18.28
CA GLU A 491 -14.77 11.08 -16.91
C GLU A 491 -13.53 11.35 -16.04
#